data_6901865bc0ab1f99bbe8f3d8f874241f
#
_entry.id   6901865bc0ab1f99bbe8f3d8f874241f
#
_cell.length_a   1.000
_cell.length_b   1.000
_cell.length_c   1.000
_cell.angle_alpha   90.00
_cell.angle_beta   90.00
_cell.angle_gamma   90.00
#
_symmetry.space_group_name_H-M   'P 1'
#
loop_
_entity.id
_entity.type
_entity.pdbx_description
1 polymer ?
#
loop_
_entity_poly.entity_id
_entity_poly.type
_entity_poly.pdbx_seq_one_letter_code
_entity_poly.pdbx_strand_id
1 'polypeptide(L)'
;MRWFKRRKPSAPRQEAVHVTLDEVKRAVLQYEQDMQEQIPRTTLLRPDQSIDLSRLKRYLGGISDQRFYMSRMTYEIFEEQDMHIPLSLDVVQAAVDDYLDHHDDLPVIPGTRNRQVHYDKLIERHYLKEKPSIPLYLTTEQFMLTHEPDWTGRLH
;
A
#
# COMPACT_ATOMS: atom_id res chain seq x y z
N MET A 1 -28.51 33.79 -39.90
CA MET A 1 -28.77 32.38 -39.72
C MET A 1 -27.89 31.89 -38.57
N ARG A 2 -28.52 31.57 -37.46
CA ARG A 2 -27.76 31.13 -36.27
C ARG A 2 -27.46 29.65 -36.40
N TRP A 3 -26.18 29.38 -36.56
CA TRP A 3 -25.69 28.04 -36.39
C TRP A 3 -25.68 27.67 -34.95
N PHE A 4 -26.70 26.94 -34.50
CA PHE A 4 -26.56 26.19 -33.27
C PHE A 4 -25.63 25.05 -33.57
N LYS A 5 -24.37 25.20 -33.16
CA LYS A 5 -23.54 24.02 -32.97
C LYS A 5 -24.30 23.11 -32.02
N ARG A 6 -24.96 22.11 -32.54
CA ARG A 6 -25.37 20.99 -31.73
C ARG A 6 -24.09 20.49 -31.10
N ARG A 7 -23.95 20.72 -29.82
CA ARG A 7 -22.96 19.99 -29.07
C ARG A 7 -23.24 18.51 -29.37
N LYS A 8 -22.27 17.85 -29.98
CA LYS A 8 -22.29 16.39 -29.99
C LYS A 8 -22.64 15.96 -28.58
N PRO A 9 -23.68 15.12 -28.39
CA PRO A 9 -23.91 14.59 -27.08
C PRO A 9 -22.56 14.04 -26.61
N SER A 10 -22.07 14.59 -25.53
CA SER A 10 -20.89 14.01 -24.86
C SER A 10 -21.19 12.53 -24.75
N ALA A 11 -20.25 11.70 -25.19
CA ALA A 11 -20.35 10.27 -24.95
C ALA A 11 -20.87 10.04 -23.52
N PRO A 12 -21.87 9.17 -23.33
CA PRO A 12 -22.41 8.95 -22.01
C PRO A 12 -21.23 8.70 -21.08
N ARG A 13 -21.12 9.52 -20.05
CA ARG A 13 -20.13 9.27 -18.98
C ARG A 13 -20.35 7.84 -18.55
N GLN A 14 -19.35 7.00 -18.78
CA GLN A 14 -19.38 5.69 -18.17
C GLN A 14 -19.54 5.93 -16.69
N GLU A 15 -20.65 5.43 -16.14
CA GLU A 15 -20.84 5.47 -14.71
C GLU A 15 -19.65 4.80 -14.05
N ALA A 16 -19.15 5.44 -13.00
CA ALA A 16 -18.05 4.86 -12.21
C ALA A 16 -18.51 3.51 -11.66
N VAL A 17 -17.67 2.48 -11.81
CA VAL A 17 -17.96 1.18 -11.24
C VAL A 17 -17.57 1.17 -9.77
N HIS A 18 -18.37 0.48 -8.96
CA HIS A 18 -18.01 0.21 -7.57
C HIS A 18 -17.21 -1.08 -7.48
N VAL A 19 -16.07 -1.01 -6.83
CA VAL A 19 -15.17 -2.16 -6.69
C VAL A 19 -14.85 -2.40 -5.21
N THR A 20 -14.64 -3.67 -4.87
CA THR A 20 -14.22 -4.07 -3.53
C THR A 20 -12.70 -4.14 -3.44
N LEU A 21 -12.19 -4.14 -2.20
CA LEU A 21 -10.76 -4.30 -1.95
C LEU A 21 -10.23 -5.61 -2.59
N ASP A 22 -10.98 -6.71 -2.46
CA ASP A 22 -10.56 -8.00 -3.04
C ASP A 22 -10.52 -7.94 -4.57
N GLU A 23 -11.44 -7.23 -5.19
CA GLU A 23 -11.43 -7.03 -6.64
C GLU A 23 -10.20 -6.23 -7.08
N VAL A 24 -9.84 -5.20 -6.33
CA VAL A 24 -8.63 -4.41 -6.61
C VAL A 24 -7.37 -5.25 -6.44
N LYS A 25 -7.29 -6.05 -5.37
CA LYS A 25 -6.16 -6.97 -5.15
C LYS A 25 -5.98 -7.94 -6.31
N ARG A 26 -7.08 -8.53 -6.77
CA ARG A 26 -7.06 -9.46 -7.93
C ARG A 26 -6.68 -8.75 -9.21
N ALA A 27 -7.18 -7.52 -9.41
CA ALA A 27 -6.85 -6.74 -10.59
C ALA A 27 -5.35 -6.39 -10.65
N VAL A 28 -4.75 -6.06 -9.52
CA VAL A 28 -3.30 -5.79 -9.44
C VAL A 28 -2.50 -7.04 -9.80
N LEU A 29 -2.87 -8.21 -9.25
CA LEU A 29 -2.22 -9.47 -9.60
C LEU A 29 -2.36 -9.78 -11.09
N GLN A 30 -3.54 -9.60 -11.65
CA GLN A 30 -3.80 -9.85 -13.07
C GLN A 30 -2.98 -8.91 -13.95
N TYR A 31 -2.92 -7.64 -13.57
CA TYR A 31 -2.10 -6.65 -14.27
C TYR A 31 -0.62 -7.08 -14.31
N GLU A 32 -0.08 -7.53 -13.18
CA GLU A 32 1.29 -8.02 -13.09
C GLU A 32 1.54 -9.23 -14.00
N GLN A 33 0.62 -10.19 -13.97
CA GLN A 33 0.74 -11.40 -14.76
C GLN A 33 0.68 -11.13 -16.27
N ASP A 34 -0.11 -10.16 -16.68
CA ASP A 34 -0.29 -9.81 -18.08
C ASP A 34 0.83 -8.90 -18.63
N MET A 35 1.64 -8.32 -17.76
CA MET A 35 2.80 -7.53 -18.19
C MET A 35 3.91 -8.44 -18.70
N GLN A 36 4.31 -8.24 -19.96
CA GLN A 36 5.38 -9.02 -20.59
C GLN A 36 6.77 -8.65 -20.07
N GLU A 37 6.91 -7.47 -19.47
CA GLU A 37 8.15 -7.01 -18.85
C GLU A 37 7.93 -6.96 -17.34
N GLN A 38 9.00 -7.18 -16.58
CA GLN A 38 8.94 -7.04 -15.12
C GLN A 38 8.82 -5.56 -14.75
N ILE A 39 7.60 -5.04 -14.85
CA ILE A 39 7.31 -3.67 -14.41
C ILE A 39 6.97 -3.74 -12.91
N PRO A 40 7.67 -2.98 -12.06
CA PRO A 40 7.36 -2.97 -10.63
C PRO A 40 5.90 -2.56 -10.38
N ARG A 41 5.26 -3.19 -9.38
CA ARG A 41 3.91 -2.81 -8.94
C ARG A 41 3.80 -1.33 -8.61
N THR A 42 4.88 -0.74 -8.14
CA THR A 42 4.93 0.67 -7.77
C THR A 42 4.66 1.62 -8.94
N THR A 43 4.73 1.14 -10.20
CA THR A 43 4.33 1.94 -11.36
C THR A 43 2.82 2.23 -11.39
N LEU A 44 2.03 1.45 -10.66
CA LEU A 44 0.61 1.70 -10.48
C LEU A 44 0.32 2.82 -9.47
N LEU A 45 1.33 3.28 -8.74
CA LEU A 45 1.15 4.22 -7.64
C LEU A 45 1.39 5.66 -8.07
N ARG A 46 0.49 6.52 -7.63
CA ARG A 46 0.71 7.97 -7.62
C ARG A 46 1.65 8.35 -6.47
N PRO A 47 2.18 9.58 -6.47
CA PRO A 47 3.07 10.03 -5.38
C PRO A 47 2.48 9.93 -3.98
N ASP A 48 1.15 10.00 -3.84
CA ASP A 48 0.45 9.87 -2.56
C ASP A 48 0.19 8.41 -2.15
N GLN A 49 0.73 7.44 -2.89
CA GLN A 49 0.55 5.99 -2.73
C GLN A 49 -0.84 5.48 -3.10
N SER A 50 -1.71 6.34 -3.64
CA SER A 50 -2.97 5.86 -4.22
C SER A 50 -2.70 5.09 -5.52
N ILE A 51 -3.51 4.04 -5.73
CA ILE A 51 -3.40 3.23 -6.95
C ILE A 51 -4.10 3.95 -8.09
N ASP A 52 -3.43 4.06 -9.23
CA ASP A 52 -4.05 4.57 -10.44
C ASP A 52 -4.98 3.51 -11.03
N LEU A 53 -6.25 3.53 -10.60
CA LEU A 53 -7.24 2.54 -11.02
C LEU A 53 -7.55 2.59 -12.52
N SER A 54 -7.25 3.69 -13.20
CA SER A 54 -7.45 3.76 -14.65
C SER A 54 -6.62 2.73 -15.41
N ARG A 55 -5.47 2.36 -14.87
CA ARG A 55 -4.61 1.31 -15.43
C ARG A 55 -5.17 -0.09 -15.22
N LEU A 56 -6.12 -0.25 -14.32
CA LEU A 56 -6.78 -1.51 -13.99
C LEU A 56 -8.17 -1.63 -14.61
N LYS A 57 -8.57 -0.66 -15.42
CA LYS A 57 -9.88 -0.60 -16.07
C LYS A 57 -10.31 -1.93 -16.70
N ARG A 58 -9.38 -2.57 -17.40
CA ARG A 58 -9.59 -3.84 -18.09
C ARG A 58 -10.02 -4.96 -17.13
N TYR A 59 -9.49 -4.95 -15.92
CA TYR A 59 -9.73 -6.01 -14.93
C TYR A 59 -10.89 -5.70 -14.00
N LEU A 60 -11.23 -4.41 -13.87
CA LEU A 60 -12.29 -3.95 -12.97
C LEU A 60 -13.63 -3.76 -13.68
N GLY A 61 -13.66 -3.88 -15.01
CA GLY A 61 -14.87 -3.68 -15.79
C GLY A 61 -15.27 -2.22 -15.97
N GLY A 62 -14.37 -1.29 -15.70
CA GLY A 62 -14.61 0.14 -15.84
C GLY A 62 -13.68 0.96 -14.96
N ILE A 63 -13.95 2.27 -14.89
CA ILE A 63 -13.20 3.21 -14.06
C ILE A 63 -13.95 3.44 -12.76
N SER A 64 -13.26 3.25 -11.63
CA SER A 64 -13.79 3.57 -10.30
C SER A 64 -13.29 4.94 -9.85
N ASP A 65 -14.11 5.71 -9.17
CA ASP A 65 -13.72 6.96 -8.53
C ASP A 65 -13.32 6.77 -7.05
N GLN A 66 -13.28 5.52 -6.61
CA GLN A 66 -12.80 5.16 -5.28
C GLN A 66 -11.29 5.31 -5.19
N ARG A 67 -10.77 5.35 -3.96
CA ARG A 67 -9.35 5.42 -3.70
C ARG A 67 -8.88 4.22 -2.89
N PHE A 68 -7.85 3.60 -3.39
CA PHE A 68 -7.14 2.52 -2.70
C PHE A 68 -5.66 2.88 -2.65
N TYR A 69 -5.00 2.45 -1.59
CA TYR A 69 -3.61 2.80 -1.30
C TYR A 69 -2.79 1.53 -1.14
N MET A 70 -1.55 1.58 -1.59
CA MET A 70 -0.65 0.44 -1.49
C MET A 70 0.66 0.87 -0.83
N SER A 71 1.17 0.04 0.09
CA SER A 71 2.52 0.19 0.60
C SER A 71 3.53 -0.09 -0.52
N ARG A 72 4.52 0.80 -0.68
CA ARG A 72 5.61 0.61 -1.66
C ARG A 72 6.55 -0.51 -1.25
N MET A 73 6.66 -0.74 0.05
CA MET A 73 7.62 -1.67 0.63
C MET A 73 7.03 -3.07 0.79
N THR A 74 5.78 -3.16 1.24
CA THR A 74 5.13 -4.45 1.52
C THR A 74 4.14 -4.88 0.43
N TYR A 75 3.73 -3.97 -0.46
CA TYR A 75 2.73 -4.16 -1.51
C TYR A 75 1.31 -4.48 -0.99
N GLU A 76 1.06 -4.30 0.30
CA GLU A 76 -0.28 -4.44 0.84
C GLU A 76 -1.18 -3.30 0.36
N ILE A 77 -2.44 -3.64 0.07
CA ILE A 77 -3.43 -2.71 -0.47
C ILE A 77 -4.49 -2.45 0.59
N PHE A 78 -4.89 -1.18 0.71
CA PHE A 78 -5.81 -0.70 1.74
C PHE A 78 -6.89 0.19 1.14
N GLU A 79 -8.06 0.19 1.78
CA GLU A 79 -9.11 1.15 1.46
C GLU A 79 -8.74 2.55 1.96
N GLU A 80 -9.47 3.55 1.48
CA GLU A 80 -9.17 4.97 1.77
C GLU A 80 -9.15 5.28 3.27
N GLN A 81 -10.08 4.72 4.04
CA GLN A 81 -10.14 4.94 5.50
C GLN A 81 -8.89 4.43 6.22
N ASP A 82 -8.16 3.51 5.63
CA ASP A 82 -6.96 2.90 6.19
C ASP A 82 -5.66 3.45 5.56
N MET A 83 -5.74 4.55 4.83
CA MET A 83 -4.59 5.10 4.09
C MET A 83 -3.37 5.42 4.97
N HIS A 84 -3.58 5.69 6.26
CA HIS A 84 -2.51 5.94 7.21
C HIS A 84 -1.62 4.71 7.44
N ILE A 85 -2.15 3.51 7.21
CA ILE A 85 -1.42 2.26 7.43
C ILE A 85 -0.28 2.10 6.41
N PRO A 86 -0.50 2.16 5.10
CA PRO A 86 0.60 2.03 4.15
C PRO A 86 1.63 3.15 4.26
N LEU A 87 1.21 4.36 4.62
CA LEU A 87 2.15 5.46 4.87
C LEU A 87 3.07 5.15 6.05
N SER A 88 2.50 4.66 7.15
CA SER A 88 3.27 4.26 8.34
C SER A 88 4.17 3.06 8.05
N LEU A 89 3.66 2.06 7.33
CA LEU A 89 4.44 0.88 6.95
C LEU A 89 5.70 1.28 6.19
N ASP A 90 5.60 2.18 5.23
CA ASP A 90 6.73 2.57 4.39
C ASP A 90 7.76 3.39 5.18
N VAL A 91 7.32 4.32 6.00
CA VAL A 91 8.21 5.13 6.84
C VAL A 91 8.96 4.26 7.85
N VAL A 92 8.26 3.36 8.53
CA VAL A 92 8.86 2.50 9.54
C VAL A 92 9.72 1.41 8.91
N GLN A 93 9.30 0.85 7.76
CA GLN A 93 10.12 -0.14 7.05
C GLN A 93 11.49 0.43 6.67
N ALA A 94 11.51 1.64 6.13
CA ALA A 94 12.78 2.30 5.80
C ALA A 94 13.66 2.50 7.04
N ALA A 95 13.07 2.89 8.16
CA ALA A 95 13.78 3.06 9.43
C ALA A 95 14.33 1.74 9.96
N VAL A 96 13.56 0.66 9.89
CA VAL A 96 13.96 -0.67 10.33
C VAL A 96 15.09 -1.21 9.44
N ASP A 97 14.96 -1.08 8.13
CA ASP A 97 15.98 -1.55 7.19
C ASP A 97 17.32 -0.84 7.44
N ASP A 98 17.27 0.47 7.65
CA ASP A 98 18.46 1.27 7.94
C ASP A 98 19.09 0.89 9.29
N TYR A 99 18.26 0.65 10.31
CA TYR A 99 18.72 0.17 11.61
C TYR A 99 19.41 -1.18 11.48
N LEU A 100 18.83 -2.13 10.76
CA LEU A 100 19.38 -3.47 10.58
C LEU A 100 20.70 -3.48 9.80
N ASP A 101 20.92 -2.49 8.94
CA ASP A 101 22.21 -2.34 8.23
C ASP A 101 23.35 -1.97 9.18
N HIS A 102 23.05 -1.40 10.34
CA HIS A 102 24.03 -0.87 11.28
C HIS A 102 24.06 -1.57 12.64
N HIS A 103 23.13 -2.48 12.91
CA HIS A 103 22.98 -3.14 14.20
C HIS A 103 22.66 -4.62 14.03
N ASP A 104 23.13 -5.44 14.95
CA ASP A 104 22.88 -6.90 14.94
C ASP A 104 21.60 -7.30 15.67
N ASP A 105 21.10 -6.44 16.57
CA ASP A 105 19.88 -6.68 17.31
C ASP A 105 18.66 -6.20 16.53
N LEU A 106 17.49 -6.73 16.90
CA LEU A 106 16.23 -6.34 16.29
C LEU A 106 15.62 -5.13 17.01
N PRO A 107 15.07 -4.16 16.26
CA PRO A 107 14.42 -2.99 16.86
C PRO A 107 12.99 -3.31 17.29
N VAL A 108 12.83 -4.29 18.16
CA VAL A 108 11.54 -4.75 18.67
C VAL A 108 11.49 -4.63 20.18
N ILE A 109 10.27 -4.46 20.73
CA ILE A 109 10.07 -4.39 22.17
C ILE A 109 10.34 -5.78 22.77
N PRO A 110 11.27 -5.88 23.75
CA PRO A 110 11.58 -7.17 24.36
C PRO A 110 10.35 -7.83 25.00
N GLY A 111 10.23 -9.13 24.84
CA GLY A 111 9.14 -9.91 25.42
C GLY A 111 7.84 -9.91 24.63
N THR A 112 7.79 -9.21 23.53
CA THR A 112 6.62 -9.28 22.63
C THR A 112 6.72 -10.49 21.71
N ARG A 113 5.71 -11.36 21.74
CA ARG A 113 5.66 -12.56 20.89
C ARG A 113 5.57 -12.22 19.41
N ASN A 114 4.83 -11.15 19.12
CA ASN A 114 4.58 -10.70 17.76
C ASN A 114 5.63 -9.70 17.26
N ARG A 115 6.71 -9.49 18.00
CA ARG A 115 7.84 -8.67 17.61
C ARG A 115 7.42 -7.24 17.26
N GLN A 116 6.71 -6.60 18.19
CA GLN A 116 6.26 -5.21 18.02
C GLN A 116 7.47 -4.29 17.87
N VAL A 117 7.44 -3.44 16.86
CA VAL A 117 8.53 -2.49 16.58
C VAL A 117 8.68 -1.51 17.75
N HIS A 118 9.91 -1.32 18.18
CA HIS A 118 10.26 -0.41 19.27
C HIS A 118 10.49 1.00 18.71
N TYR A 119 9.42 1.78 18.60
CA TYR A 119 9.50 3.12 18.01
C TYR A 119 10.43 4.05 18.77
N ASP A 120 10.37 4.02 20.11
CA ASP A 120 11.22 4.90 20.94
C ASP A 120 12.69 4.65 20.69
N LYS A 121 13.09 3.39 20.50
CA LYS A 121 14.47 3.03 20.17
C LYS A 121 14.89 3.59 18.81
N LEU A 122 14.02 3.50 17.81
CA LEU A 122 14.29 4.04 16.48
C LEU A 122 14.36 5.56 16.49
N ILE A 123 13.50 6.22 17.26
CA ILE A 123 13.48 7.68 17.41
C ILE A 123 14.74 8.14 18.15
N GLU A 124 15.09 7.51 19.26
CA GLU A 124 16.27 7.83 20.06
C GLU A 124 17.56 7.75 19.24
N ARG A 125 17.64 6.80 18.34
CA ARG A 125 18.80 6.59 17.47
C ARG A 125 18.70 7.29 16.11
N HIS A 126 17.71 8.17 15.94
CA HIS A 126 17.52 9.02 14.76
C HIS A 126 17.17 8.27 13.46
N TYR A 127 16.65 7.06 13.54
CA TYR A 127 16.14 6.33 12.38
C TYR A 127 14.70 6.70 12.04
N LEU A 128 13.95 7.15 13.04
CA LEU A 128 12.55 7.53 12.90
C LEU A 128 12.34 8.90 13.55
N LYS A 129 11.57 9.77 12.91
CA LYS A 129 11.32 11.13 13.41
C LYS A 129 10.14 11.19 14.37
N GLU A 130 9.05 10.53 14.02
CA GLU A 130 7.79 10.58 14.73
C GLU A 130 7.26 9.18 14.99
N LYS A 131 6.58 9.04 16.12
CA LYS A 131 5.94 7.77 16.50
C LYS A 131 4.65 7.62 15.70
N PRO A 132 4.49 6.53 14.91
CA PRO A 132 3.23 6.24 14.25
C PRO A 132 2.08 6.08 15.23
N SER A 133 0.86 6.36 14.76
CA SER A 133 -0.34 6.23 15.58
C SER A 133 -0.79 4.78 15.81
N ILE A 134 -0.23 3.85 15.05
CA ILE A 134 -0.57 2.42 15.13
C ILE A 134 0.68 1.61 15.46
N PRO A 135 0.54 0.47 16.15
CA PRO A 135 1.64 -0.46 16.30
C PRO A 135 1.92 -1.21 14.99
N LEU A 136 3.18 -1.51 14.73
CA LEU A 136 3.62 -2.34 13.63
C LEU A 136 4.49 -3.47 14.17
N TYR A 137 4.60 -4.54 13.40
CA TYR A 137 5.25 -5.77 13.83
C TYR A 137 6.25 -6.22 12.79
N LEU A 138 7.41 -6.69 13.24
CA LEU A 138 8.48 -7.15 12.37
C LEU A 138 8.35 -8.66 12.15
N THR A 139 7.96 -9.04 10.95
CA THR A 139 7.78 -10.46 10.61
C THR A 139 9.12 -11.15 10.35
N THR A 140 9.11 -12.47 10.27
CA THR A 140 10.26 -13.28 9.90
C THR A 140 10.44 -13.42 8.39
N GLU A 141 9.48 -12.96 7.60
CA GLU A 141 9.56 -12.98 6.15
C GLU A 141 10.40 -11.79 5.65
N GLN A 142 11.69 -12.01 5.49
CA GLN A 142 12.62 -10.99 4.98
C GLN A 142 12.56 -9.67 5.76
N PHE A 143 12.21 -9.73 7.05
CA PHE A 143 12.05 -8.56 7.92
C PHE A 143 11.01 -7.55 7.44
N MET A 144 9.99 -8.01 6.72
CA MET A 144 8.87 -7.19 6.31
C MET A 144 7.96 -6.87 7.49
N LEU A 145 7.50 -5.62 7.56
CA LEU A 145 6.56 -5.18 8.58
C LEU A 145 5.13 -5.56 8.23
N THR A 146 4.32 -5.73 9.27
CA THR A 146 2.87 -5.88 9.13
C THR A 146 2.16 -5.05 10.19
N HIS A 147 0.93 -4.65 9.90
CA HIS A 147 0.05 -4.00 10.87
C HIS A 147 -0.80 -5.00 11.68
N GLU A 148 -0.70 -6.28 11.35
CA GLU A 148 -1.52 -7.34 11.95
C GLU A 148 -0.82 -7.95 13.16
N PRO A 149 -1.38 -7.79 14.39
CA PRO A 149 -0.72 -8.29 15.59
C PRO A 149 -0.71 -9.82 15.70
N ASP A 150 -1.56 -10.50 14.95
CA ASP A 150 -1.71 -11.95 14.95
C ASP A 150 -0.98 -12.65 13.79
N TRP A 151 -0.03 -11.97 13.15
CA TRP A 151 0.71 -12.51 12.01
C TRP A 151 1.42 -13.83 12.33
N THR A 152 1.81 -14.06 13.58
CA THR A 152 2.50 -15.29 14.01
C THR A 152 1.62 -16.54 13.86
N GLY A 153 0.30 -16.39 13.92
CA GLY A 153 -0.66 -17.49 13.72
C GLY A 153 -0.73 -17.98 12.29
N ARG A 154 -0.13 -17.27 11.33
CA ARG A 154 -0.11 -17.64 9.91
C ARG A 154 1.13 -18.45 9.52
N LEU A 155 2.07 -18.62 10.44
CA LEU A 155 3.30 -19.36 10.21
C LEU A 155 3.08 -20.87 10.50
N HIS A 156 2.34 -21.49 9.65
CA HIS A 156 2.16 -22.96 9.70
C HIS A 156 2.59 -23.60 8.39
#